data_09baa037ab3e66d0deca33f139a41566
#
_entry.id   09baa037ab3e66d0deca33f139a41566
#
_cell.length_a   1.000
_cell.length_b   1.000
_cell.length_c   1.000
_cell.angle_alpha   90.00
_cell.angle_beta   90.00
_cell.angle_gamma   90.00
#
_symmetry.space_group_name_H-M   'P 1'
#
loop_
_entity.id
_entity.type
_entity.pdbx_description
1 polymer ?
#
loop_
_entity_poly.entity_id
_entity_poly.type
_entity_poly.pdbx_seq_one_letter_code
_entity_poly.pdbx_strand_id
1 'polypeptide(L)'
;AWEYADKLLIVSVMVAGDSVIEQFTPYKDGVITSRKTFQKYYAQSEFRSFVETTLGDDAIAAGQGIFIVFKDKVEEQQFLLQRQHVKRDWNQKTQRELKTRAASTEALKKNIVDKHLDLFTDFWETALDLGRIPANNEFEFSDQIRRVAGSHNKAHQVLLSHFGDGLFKEAQKKRKEDLLVYFALGLFEKRKPKTQMPESLKRDIKAFYNSYNDALEEAKVALFAVGDPELIEKACNKAHDILQCGEMLEGHSYIFHKDYLGDIPPELRIYIGCATQLYGDLE
;
A
#
# COMPACT_ATOMS: atom_id res chain seq x y z
N ALA A 1 25.46 16.75 -1.90
CA ALA A 1 24.65 15.86 -1.02
C ALA A 1 24.50 14.47 -1.63
N TRP A 2 24.07 14.36 -2.90
CA TRP A 2 23.83 13.06 -3.56
C TRP A 2 25.07 12.13 -3.59
N GLU A 3 26.23 12.66 -3.92
CA GLU A 3 27.49 11.87 -3.95
C GLU A 3 27.84 11.27 -2.58
N TYR A 4 27.51 11.98 -1.50
CA TYR A 4 27.80 11.58 -0.11
C TYR A 4 26.69 10.78 0.56
N ALA A 5 25.54 10.61 -0.09
CA ALA A 5 24.47 9.77 0.43
C ALA A 5 24.82 8.28 0.21
N ASP A 6 24.72 7.45 1.23
CA ASP A 6 25.01 6.02 1.10
C ASP A 6 23.85 5.24 0.44
N LYS A 7 22.62 5.52 0.85
CA LYS A 7 21.43 4.76 0.44
C LYS A 7 20.37 5.59 -0.25
N LEU A 8 20.04 6.73 0.32
CA LEU A 8 18.98 7.61 -0.17
C LEU A 8 19.26 9.07 0.19
N LEU A 9 18.60 9.97 -0.52
CA LEU A 9 18.58 11.40 -0.23
C LEU A 9 17.13 11.82 0.01
N ILE A 10 16.89 12.54 1.10
CA ILE A 10 15.59 13.20 1.34
C ILE A 10 15.77 14.68 1.06
N VAL A 11 14.94 15.21 0.19
CA VAL A 11 14.93 16.63 -0.17
C VAL A 11 13.58 17.21 0.24
N SER A 12 13.60 18.36 0.90
CA SER A 12 12.40 19.10 1.24
C SER A 12 12.42 20.51 0.70
N VAL A 13 11.26 20.99 0.27
CA VAL A 13 11.08 22.33 -0.28
C VAL A 13 9.71 22.86 0.12
N MET A 14 9.57 24.17 0.16
CA MET A 14 8.25 24.77 0.33
C MET A 14 7.49 24.76 -0.99
N VAL A 15 6.36 24.10 -0.98
CA VAL A 15 5.40 24.10 -2.09
C VAL A 15 4.17 24.91 -1.71
N ALA A 16 3.60 25.60 -2.68
CA ALA A 16 2.34 26.30 -2.52
C ALA A 16 1.62 26.34 -3.88
N GLY A 17 0.30 26.27 -3.83
CA GLY A 17 -0.53 26.54 -5.00
C GLY A 17 -0.58 28.03 -5.33
N ASP A 18 -0.99 28.36 -6.56
CA ASP A 18 -1.02 29.73 -7.06
C ASP A 18 -1.84 30.67 -6.17
N SER A 19 -2.96 30.20 -5.63
CA SER A 19 -3.82 30.98 -4.71
C SER A 19 -3.12 31.43 -3.42
N VAL A 20 -2.11 30.69 -2.95
CA VAL A 20 -1.30 31.07 -1.79
C VAL A 20 -0.23 32.07 -2.22
N ILE A 21 0.39 31.84 -3.37
CA ILE A 21 1.46 32.70 -3.92
C ILE A 21 0.91 34.12 -4.27
N GLU A 22 -0.28 34.18 -4.82
CA GLU A 22 -0.97 35.43 -5.15
C GLU A 22 -1.19 36.36 -3.96
N GLN A 23 -1.18 35.85 -2.74
CA GLN A 23 -1.31 36.65 -1.51
C GLN A 23 -0.04 37.41 -1.13
N PHE A 24 1.08 37.14 -1.80
CA PHE A 24 2.37 37.75 -1.52
C PHE A 24 2.83 38.70 -2.64
N THR A 25 3.77 39.57 -2.33
CA THR A 25 4.34 40.49 -3.32
C THR A 25 5.37 39.74 -4.18
N PRO A 26 5.14 39.63 -5.51
CA PRO A 26 6.12 39.00 -6.40
C PRO A 26 7.47 39.74 -6.37
N TYR A 27 8.57 38.97 -6.30
CA TYR A 27 9.93 39.52 -6.35
C TYR A 27 10.88 38.52 -6.97
N LYS A 28 11.49 38.87 -8.10
CA LYS A 28 12.36 37.97 -8.91
C LYS A 28 11.63 36.63 -9.23
N ASP A 29 12.23 35.51 -8.88
CA ASP A 29 11.71 34.16 -9.07
C ASP A 29 11.02 33.60 -7.82
N GLY A 30 10.54 34.48 -6.93
CA GLY A 30 9.84 34.14 -5.71
C GLY A 30 8.94 35.26 -5.23
N VAL A 31 8.74 35.35 -3.95
CA VAL A 31 7.84 36.36 -3.34
C VAL A 31 8.47 36.96 -2.08
N ILE A 32 7.98 38.15 -1.71
CA ILE A 32 8.24 38.75 -0.40
C ILE A 32 7.06 38.41 0.52
N THR A 33 7.31 37.70 1.58
CA THR A 33 6.31 37.29 2.56
C THR A 33 5.85 38.46 3.42
N SER A 34 4.78 38.30 4.18
CA SER A 34 4.30 39.27 5.16
C SER A 34 5.36 39.66 6.21
N ARG A 35 6.35 38.82 6.46
CA ARG A 35 7.50 39.05 7.32
C ARG A 35 8.65 39.79 6.63
N LYS A 36 8.44 40.25 5.38
CA LYS A 36 9.44 40.94 4.54
C LYS A 36 10.68 40.08 4.23
N THR A 37 10.52 38.73 4.23
CA THR A 37 11.56 37.79 3.83
C THR A 37 11.32 37.31 2.41
N PHE A 38 12.37 37.16 1.62
CA PHE A 38 12.28 36.51 0.31
C PHE A 38 12.07 35.01 0.51
N GLN A 39 11.12 34.45 -0.24
CA GLN A 39 10.83 33.04 -0.25
C GLN A 39 10.47 32.58 -1.66
N LYS A 40 11.02 31.44 -2.07
CA LYS A 40 10.65 30.77 -3.31
C LYS A 40 9.75 29.59 -2.98
N TYR A 41 8.61 29.54 -3.63
CA TYR A 41 7.70 28.42 -3.63
C TYR A 41 7.81 27.68 -4.96
N TYR A 42 7.57 26.40 -4.92
CA TYR A 42 7.58 25.54 -6.10
C TYR A 42 6.24 24.83 -6.23
N ALA A 43 5.84 24.56 -7.47
CA ALA A 43 4.84 23.52 -7.69
C ALA A 43 5.46 22.14 -7.39
N GLN A 44 4.68 21.23 -6.83
CA GLN A 44 5.12 19.89 -6.48
C GLN A 44 5.79 19.16 -7.67
N SER A 45 5.12 19.18 -8.83
CA SER A 45 5.61 18.55 -10.07
C SER A 45 6.86 19.20 -10.65
N GLU A 46 6.95 20.53 -10.56
CA GLU A 46 8.10 21.30 -11.05
C GLU A 46 9.36 20.95 -10.24
N PHE A 47 9.23 20.97 -8.92
CA PHE A 47 10.38 20.63 -8.07
C PHE A 47 10.78 19.16 -8.20
N ARG A 48 9.82 18.24 -8.35
CA ARG A 48 10.11 16.84 -8.67
C ARG A 48 10.96 16.74 -9.94
N SER A 49 10.54 17.35 -11.03
CA SER A 49 11.27 17.35 -12.30
C SER A 49 12.67 17.96 -12.17
N PHE A 50 12.83 19.00 -11.36
CA PHE A 50 14.12 19.59 -11.07
C PHE A 50 15.05 18.62 -10.34
N VAL A 51 14.56 17.92 -9.31
CA VAL A 51 15.32 16.91 -8.56
C VAL A 51 15.72 15.77 -9.49
N GLU A 52 14.80 15.22 -10.25
CA GLU A 52 15.04 14.10 -11.18
C GLU A 52 16.06 14.48 -12.26
N THR A 53 15.94 15.68 -12.85
CA THR A 53 16.90 16.16 -13.86
C THR A 53 18.29 16.39 -13.25
N THR A 54 18.34 16.89 -12.01
CA THR A 54 19.62 17.23 -11.36
C THR A 54 20.36 15.99 -10.88
N LEU A 55 19.64 14.97 -10.38
CA LEU A 55 20.23 13.78 -9.80
C LEU A 55 20.35 12.62 -10.81
N GLY A 56 19.58 12.66 -11.90
CA GLY A 56 19.53 11.59 -12.90
C GLY A 56 18.76 10.35 -12.43
N ASP A 57 17.97 10.47 -11.36
CA ASP A 57 17.23 9.41 -10.72
C ASP A 57 15.79 9.82 -10.41
N ASP A 58 14.89 8.83 -10.30
CA ASP A 58 13.47 9.06 -10.01
C ASP A 58 13.29 9.57 -8.57
N ALA A 59 12.48 10.61 -8.39
CA ALA A 59 12.12 11.17 -7.09
C ALA A 59 10.71 10.74 -6.68
N ILE A 60 10.60 10.13 -5.51
CA ILE A 60 9.34 9.66 -4.94
C ILE A 60 8.78 10.75 -4.03
N ALA A 61 7.57 11.21 -4.31
CA ALA A 61 6.86 12.10 -3.40
C ALA A 61 6.47 11.34 -2.12
N ALA A 62 6.99 11.80 -0.98
CA ALA A 62 6.72 11.24 0.35
C ALA A 62 5.77 12.11 1.18
N GLY A 63 5.50 13.32 0.71
CA GLY A 63 4.62 14.30 1.30
C GLY A 63 4.65 15.59 0.50
N GLN A 64 3.91 16.60 0.94
CA GLN A 64 3.93 17.91 0.30
C GLN A 64 5.34 18.53 0.39
N GLY A 65 5.97 18.73 -0.77
CA GLY A 65 7.33 19.27 -0.85
C GLY A 65 8.43 18.35 -0.30
N ILE A 66 8.13 17.07 -0.03
CA ILE A 66 9.11 16.10 0.45
C ILE A 66 9.31 15.01 -0.59
N PHE A 67 10.56 14.81 -0.99
CA PHE A 67 10.94 13.82 -1.99
C PHE A 67 12.06 12.92 -1.47
N ILE A 68 11.97 11.64 -1.80
CA ILE A 68 12.99 10.64 -1.51
C ILE A 68 13.57 10.14 -2.82
N VAL A 69 14.88 10.12 -2.93
CA VAL A 69 15.62 9.56 -4.06
C VAL A 69 16.48 8.42 -3.55
N PHE A 70 16.27 7.22 -4.06
CA PHE A 70 17.00 6.02 -3.65
C PHE A 70 18.15 5.72 -4.60
N LYS A 71 19.31 5.36 -4.05
CA LYS A 71 20.43 4.80 -4.82
C LYS A 71 20.20 3.34 -5.17
N ASP A 72 19.65 2.57 -4.23
CA ASP A 72 19.31 1.16 -4.45
C ASP A 72 17.85 1.04 -4.93
N LYS A 73 17.71 0.57 -6.16
CA LYS A 73 16.38 0.41 -6.79
C LYS A 73 15.59 -0.76 -6.21
N VAL A 74 16.22 -1.73 -5.56
CA VAL A 74 15.50 -2.80 -4.83
C VAL A 74 14.91 -2.23 -3.55
N GLU A 75 15.66 -1.43 -2.79
CA GLU A 75 15.16 -0.73 -1.60
C GLU A 75 14.01 0.24 -1.98
N GLU A 76 14.14 0.95 -3.10
CA GLU A 76 13.07 1.81 -3.64
C GLU A 76 11.78 1.03 -3.89
N GLN A 77 11.86 -0.09 -4.61
CA GLN A 77 10.70 -0.91 -4.92
C GLN A 77 10.08 -1.53 -3.66
N GLN A 78 10.90 -1.90 -2.69
CA GLN A 78 10.43 -2.42 -1.41
C GLN A 78 9.69 -1.34 -0.61
N PHE A 79 10.21 -0.12 -0.57
CA PHE A 79 9.55 1.03 0.07
C PHE A 79 8.19 1.30 -0.57
N LEU A 80 8.12 1.36 -1.90
CA LEU A 80 6.89 1.61 -2.64
C LEU A 80 5.85 0.49 -2.45
N LEU A 81 6.29 -0.76 -2.41
CA LEU A 81 5.44 -1.91 -2.14
C LEU A 81 4.86 -1.86 -0.73
N GLN A 82 5.70 -1.53 0.27
CA GLN A 82 5.28 -1.38 1.65
C GLN A 82 4.30 -0.22 1.84
N ARG A 83 4.48 0.88 1.11
CA ARG A 83 3.59 2.05 1.16
C ARG A 83 2.16 1.70 0.71
N GLN A 84 1.99 0.73 -0.19
CA GLN A 84 0.68 0.28 -0.66
C GLN A 84 0.15 -0.93 0.12
N HIS A 85 0.98 -1.53 0.98
CA HIS A 85 0.56 -2.64 1.82
C HIS A 85 -0.25 -2.11 3.01
N VAL A 86 -1.52 -2.46 3.05
CA VAL A 86 -2.41 -2.10 4.15
C VAL A 86 -2.27 -3.14 5.26
N LYS A 87 -1.79 -2.72 6.44
CA LYS A 87 -1.80 -3.56 7.64
C LYS A 87 -3.23 -3.65 8.16
N ARG A 88 -3.75 -4.88 8.19
CA ARG A 88 -5.09 -5.18 8.70
C ARG A 88 -5.00 -5.94 10.01
N ASP A 89 -5.92 -5.67 10.92
CA ASP A 89 -6.00 -6.42 12.19
C ASP A 89 -6.64 -7.78 11.97
N TRP A 90 -5.86 -8.71 11.44
CA TRP A 90 -6.29 -10.10 11.27
C TRP A 90 -6.42 -10.83 12.61
N ASN A 91 -5.69 -10.41 13.66
CA ASN A 91 -5.74 -11.02 14.98
C ASN A 91 -7.17 -10.96 15.54
N GLN A 92 -7.80 -9.79 15.50
CA GLN A 92 -9.16 -9.63 16.01
C GLN A 92 -10.16 -10.55 15.29
N LYS A 93 -10.02 -10.72 13.97
CA LYS A 93 -10.87 -11.62 13.18
C LYS A 93 -10.60 -13.09 13.53
N THR A 94 -9.34 -13.49 13.62
CA THR A 94 -8.91 -14.84 14.04
C THR A 94 -9.44 -15.19 15.42
N GLN A 95 -9.34 -14.28 16.39
CA GLN A 95 -9.85 -14.48 17.75
C GLN A 95 -11.38 -14.62 17.78
N ARG A 96 -12.11 -13.90 16.95
CA ARG A 96 -13.57 -14.08 16.81
C ARG A 96 -13.92 -15.47 16.28
N GLU A 97 -13.21 -15.98 15.28
CA GLU A 97 -13.42 -17.33 14.75
C GLU A 97 -13.10 -18.39 15.78
N LEU A 98 -12.02 -18.27 16.54
CA LEU A 98 -11.67 -19.17 17.63
C LEU A 98 -12.80 -19.23 18.68
N LYS A 99 -13.34 -18.09 19.11
CA LYS A 99 -14.45 -18.03 20.07
C LYS A 99 -15.72 -18.68 19.52
N THR A 100 -16.04 -18.44 18.25
CA THR A 100 -17.23 -19.00 17.60
C THR A 100 -17.14 -20.54 17.52
N ARG A 101 -15.98 -21.08 17.22
CA ARG A 101 -15.74 -22.53 17.12
C ARG A 101 -15.68 -23.21 18.47
N ALA A 102 -15.11 -22.58 19.49
CA ALA A 102 -15.14 -23.09 20.86
C ALA A 102 -16.57 -23.27 21.40
N ALA A 103 -17.50 -22.43 20.93
CA ALA A 103 -18.92 -22.52 21.26
C ALA A 103 -19.67 -23.64 20.51
N SER A 104 -19.11 -24.17 19.40
CA SER A 104 -19.73 -25.22 18.58
C SER A 104 -19.13 -26.60 18.82
N THR A 105 -18.80 -26.95 20.05
CA THR A 105 -18.00 -28.12 20.43
C THR A 105 -18.66 -29.45 20.08
N GLU A 106 -18.14 -30.15 19.10
CA GLU A 106 -18.02 -31.61 19.10
C GLU A 106 -16.56 -31.98 19.34
N ALA A 107 -16.34 -32.97 20.19
CA ALA A 107 -15.05 -33.40 20.71
C ALA A 107 -14.02 -33.69 19.61
N LEU A 108 -13.33 -32.68 19.15
CA LEU A 108 -12.20 -32.81 18.24
C LEU A 108 -10.98 -33.24 19.02
N LYS A 109 -10.38 -34.36 18.56
CA LYS A 109 -9.06 -34.83 18.92
C LYS A 109 -8.18 -33.64 19.21
N LYS A 110 -7.46 -33.63 20.34
CA LYS A 110 -6.45 -32.62 20.70
C LYS A 110 -5.54 -32.41 19.50
N ASN A 111 -5.86 -31.38 18.72
CA ASN A 111 -5.21 -31.14 17.45
C ASN A 111 -3.80 -30.60 17.73
N ILE A 112 -2.88 -30.83 16.81
CA ILE A 112 -1.54 -30.29 16.85
C ILE A 112 -1.53 -28.75 17.02
N VAL A 113 -2.58 -28.07 16.52
CA VAL A 113 -2.81 -26.63 16.69
C VAL A 113 -2.97 -26.26 18.17
N ASP A 114 -3.80 -27.01 18.94
CA ASP A 114 -4.05 -26.70 20.35
C ASP A 114 -2.79 -26.84 21.22
N LYS A 115 -1.88 -27.73 20.83
CA LYS A 115 -0.60 -27.93 21.54
C LYS A 115 0.43 -26.84 21.26
N HIS A 116 0.32 -26.16 20.15
CA HIS A 116 1.25 -25.14 19.66
C HIS A 116 0.49 -23.90 19.18
N LEU A 117 -0.55 -23.51 19.94
CA LEU A 117 -1.52 -22.50 19.49
C LEU A 117 -0.85 -21.20 19.08
N ASP A 118 0.07 -20.67 19.90
CA ASP A 118 0.74 -19.40 19.61
C ASP A 118 1.52 -19.48 18.28
N LEU A 119 2.30 -20.54 18.08
CA LEU A 119 3.08 -20.72 16.85
C LEU A 119 2.19 -20.83 15.60
N PHE A 120 1.07 -21.54 15.69
CA PHE A 120 0.14 -21.68 14.58
C PHE A 120 -0.67 -20.39 14.34
N THR A 121 -0.98 -19.65 15.39
CA THR A 121 -1.64 -18.32 15.27
C THR A 121 -0.71 -17.33 14.60
N ASP A 122 0.54 -17.20 15.02
CA ASP A 122 1.54 -16.32 14.40
C ASP A 122 1.74 -16.65 12.91
N PHE A 123 1.81 -17.96 12.60
CA PHE A 123 1.93 -18.39 11.20
C PHE A 123 0.67 -18.05 10.38
N TRP A 124 -0.51 -18.23 10.98
CA TRP A 124 -1.78 -17.88 10.33
C TRP A 124 -1.90 -16.39 10.06
N GLU A 125 -1.59 -15.56 11.04
CA GLU A 125 -1.59 -14.10 10.90
C GLU A 125 -0.61 -13.64 9.83
N THR A 126 0.60 -14.23 9.79
CA THR A 126 1.56 -13.96 8.71
C THR A 126 1.02 -14.38 7.34
N ALA A 127 0.34 -15.51 7.25
CA ALA A 127 -0.27 -15.99 6.01
C ALA A 127 -1.43 -15.09 5.55
N LEU A 128 -2.24 -14.59 6.49
CA LEU A 128 -3.31 -13.62 6.22
C LEU A 128 -2.75 -12.26 5.77
N ASP A 129 -1.69 -11.77 6.43
CA ASP A 129 -1.06 -10.50 6.05
C ASP A 129 -0.46 -10.53 4.64
N LEU A 130 0.14 -11.65 4.27
CA LEU A 130 0.67 -11.87 2.92
C LEU A 130 -0.41 -12.28 1.89
N GLY A 131 -1.59 -12.71 2.33
CA GLY A 131 -2.62 -13.32 1.49
C GLY A 131 -2.17 -14.59 0.77
N ARG A 132 -1.04 -15.19 1.19
CA ARG A 132 -0.46 -16.43 0.66
C ARG A 132 0.36 -17.13 1.73
N ILE A 133 0.75 -18.37 1.43
CA ILE A 133 1.63 -19.12 2.33
C ILE A 133 3.00 -18.41 2.42
N PRO A 134 3.48 -18.10 3.62
CA PRO A 134 4.79 -17.48 3.82
C PRO A 134 5.92 -18.38 3.29
N ALA A 135 6.95 -17.76 2.70
CA ALA A 135 8.19 -18.48 2.45
C ALA A 135 9.01 -18.63 3.75
N ASN A 136 10.03 -19.48 3.73
CA ASN A 136 10.81 -19.76 4.94
C ASN A 136 11.47 -18.51 5.57
N ASN A 137 11.84 -17.55 4.76
CA ASN A 137 12.44 -16.29 5.21
C ASN A 137 11.42 -15.16 5.48
N GLU A 138 10.13 -15.44 5.36
CA GLU A 138 9.05 -14.50 5.62
C GLU A 138 8.31 -14.81 6.93
N PHE A 139 8.70 -15.88 7.62
CA PHE A 139 8.16 -16.24 8.92
C PHE A 139 9.31 -16.52 9.89
N GLU A 140 9.37 -15.79 10.99
CA GLU A 140 10.46 -15.85 11.97
C GLU A 140 10.65 -17.25 12.55
N PHE A 141 9.55 -17.93 12.87
CA PHE A 141 9.57 -19.28 13.49
C PHE A 141 9.47 -20.40 12.45
N SER A 142 9.97 -20.18 11.23
CA SER A 142 9.90 -21.13 10.12
C SER A 142 10.40 -22.53 10.46
N ASP A 143 11.53 -22.62 11.17
CA ASP A 143 12.10 -23.94 11.57
C ASP A 143 11.24 -24.64 12.62
N GLN A 144 10.59 -23.88 13.51
CA GLN A 144 9.71 -24.46 14.52
C GLN A 144 8.44 -25.03 13.88
N ILE A 145 7.77 -24.25 13.02
CA ILE A 145 6.54 -24.71 12.36
C ILE A 145 6.82 -25.91 11.44
N ARG A 146 7.99 -25.96 10.80
CA ARG A 146 8.40 -27.10 9.98
C ARG A 146 8.68 -28.36 10.79
N ARG A 147 9.25 -28.25 11.99
CA ARG A 147 9.43 -29.40 12.91
C ARG A 147 8.08 -29.94 13.37
N VAL A 148 7.13 -29.10 13.66
CA VAL A 148 5.81 -29.45 14.20
C VAL A 148 4.87 -29.97 13.11
N ALA A 149 4.76 -29.26 11.99
CA ALA A 149 3.81 -29.57 10.91
C ALA A 149 4.45 -30.23 9.68
N GLY A 150 5.78 -30.30 9.61
CA GLY A 150 6.54 -30.86 8.49
C GLY A 150 6.84 -29.85 7.36
N SER A 151 5.94 -28.95 7.05
CA SER A 151 6.15 -27.88 6.06
C SER A 151 5.13 -26.76 6.24
N HIS A 152 5.42 -25.57 5.67
CA HIS A 152 4.48 -24.42 5.63
C HIS A 152 3.16 -24.80 4.95
N ASN A 153 3.21 -25.54 3.83
CA ASN A 153 2.00 -26.00 3.16
C ASN A 153 1.14 -26.90 4.05
N LYS A 154 1.75 -27.84 4.78
CA LYS A 154 1.00 -28.70 5.71
C LYS A 154 0.45 -27.91 6.88
N ALA A 155 1.23 -26.97 7.45
CA ALA A 155 0.76 -26.08 8.50
C ALA A 155 -0.47 -25.29 8.03
N HIS A 156 -0.42 -24.72 6.83
CA HIS A 156 -1.52 -23.97 6.23
C HIS A 156 -2.76 -24.85 6.00
N GLN A 157 -2.61 -26.10 5.50
CA GLN A 157 -3.73 -27.03 5.35
C GLN A 157 -4.39 -27.39 6.69
N VAL A 158 -3.58 -27.58 7.74
CA VAL A 158 -4.08 -27.82 9.10
C VAL A 158 -4.89 -26.60 9.57
N LEU A 159 -4.40 -25.40 9.33
CA LEU A 159 -5.07 -24.15 9.70
C LEU A 159 -6.35 -23.91 8.89
N LEU A 160 -6.36 -24.20 7.60
CA LEU A 160 -7.60 -24.17 6.79
C LEU A 160 -8.64 -25.15 7.32
N SER A 161 -8.22 -26.35 7.76
CA SER A 161 -9.14 -27.31 8.39
C SER A 161 -9.64 -26.81 9.74
N HIS A 162 -8.81 -26.04 10.47
CA HIS A 162 -9.12 -25.51 11.79
C HIS A 162 -9.97 -24.24 11.73
N PHE A 163 -9.61 -23.25 10.90
CA PHE A 163 -10.30 -21.93 10.78
C PHE A 163 -11.30 -21.85 9.63
N GLY A 164 -11.24 -22.76 8.66
CA GLY A 164 -11.93 -22.61 7.38
C GLY A 164 -11.14 -21.73 6.41
N ASP A 165 -11.68 -21.53 5.22
CA ASP A 165 -11.02 -20.81 4.14
C ASP A 165 -11.51 -19.34 3.98
N GLY A 166 -12.54 -18.94 4.73
CA GLY A 166 -13.20 -17.63 4.57
C GLY A 166 -12.25 -16.46 4.79
N LEU A 167 -11.59 -16.41 5.95
CA LEU A 167 -10.61 -15.35 6.26
C LEU A 167 -9.43 -15.33 5.28
N PHE A 168 -8.95 -16.50 4.91
CA PHE A 168 -7.82 -16.57 3.97
C PHE A 168 -8.20 -16.08 2.57
N LYS A 169 -9.39 -16.41 2.08
CA LYS A 169 -9.91 -15.88 0.81
C LYS A 169 -10.10 -14.36 0.86
N GLU A 170 -10.59 -13.83 1.98
CA GLU A 170 -10.70 -12.39 2.19
C GLU A 170 -9.29 -11.73 2.14
N ALA A 171 -8.32 -12.31 2.86
CA ALA A 171 -6.95 -11.83 2.88
C ALA A 171 -6.29 -11.87 1.49
N GLN A 172 -6.50 -12.95 0.72
CA GLN A 172 -6.03 -13.06 -0.65
C GLN A 172 -6.59 -11.94 -1.54
N LYS A 173 -7.90 -11.69 -1.45
CA LYS A 173 -8.55 -10.62 -2.20
C LYS A 173 -7.97 -9.26 -1.83
N LYS A 174 -7.84 -8.97 -0.54
CA LYS A 174 -7.30 -7.70 -0.04
C LYS A 174 -5.85 -7.49 -0.46
N ARG A 175 -5.02 -8.54 -0.39
CA ARG A 175 -3.63 -8.46 -0.86
C ARG A 175 -3.54 -8.22 -2.37
N LYS A 176 -4.38 -8.87 -3.17
CA LYS A 176 -4.44 -8.63 -4.62
C LYS A 176 -4.87 -7.18 -4.93
N GLU A 177 -5.82 -6.61 -4.18
CA GLU A 177 -6.22 -5.21 -4.28
C GLU A 177 -5.03 -4.25 -3.97
N ASP A 178 -4.25 -4.52 -2.92
CA ASP A 178 -3.06 -3.74 -2.58
C ASP A 178 -2.00 -3.77 -3.69
N LEU A 179 -1.78 -4.94 -4.29
CA LEU A 179 -0.86 -5.11 -5.42
C LEU A 179 -1.36 -4.40 -6.68
N LEU A 180 -2.67 -4.43 -6.96
CA LEU A 180 -3.27 -3.72 -8.07
C LEU A 180 -3.00 -2.21 -7.95
N VAL A 181 -3.21 -1.62 -6.78
CA VAL A 181 -2.90 -0.22 -6.50
C VAL A 181 -1.40 0.06 -6.71
N TYR A 182 -0.53 -0.80 -6.16
CA TYR A 182 0.92 -0.67 -6.33
C TYR A 182 1.35 -0.63 -7.81
N PHE A 183 0.82 -1.55 -8.63
CA PHE A 183 1.16 -1.60 -10.06
C PHE A 183 0.55 -0.44 -10.84
N ALA A 184 -0.69 -0.03 -10.53
CA ALA A 184 -1.35 1.10 -11.19
C ALA A 184 -0.60 2.41 -10.94
N LEU A 185 -0.23 2.70 -9.71
CA LEU A 185 0.59 3.86 -9.37
C LEU A 185 1.99 3.77 -9.96
N GLY A 186 2.56 2.56 -10.05
CA GLY A 186 3.82 2.32 -10.74
C GLY A 186 3.78 2.67 -12.22
N LEU A 187 2.69 2.36 -12.90
CA LEU A 187 2.45 2.75 -14.30
C LEU A 187 2.27 4.26 -14.44
N PHE A 188 1.51 4.87 -13.55
CA PHE A 188 1.28 6.32 -13.54
C PHE A 188 2.60 7.09 -13.39
N GLU A 189 3.49 6.64 -12.52
CA GLU A 189 4.81 7.22 -12.30
C GLU A 189 5.87 6.80 -13.33
N LYS A 190 5.51 5.97 -14.32
CA LYS A 190 6.42 5.42 -15.35
C LYS A 190 7.61 4.64 -14.78
N ARG A 191 7.46 4.03 -13.60
CA ARG A 191 8.50 3.21 -12.96
C ARG A 191 8.85 1.98 -13.80
N LYS A 192 10.12 1.54 -13.74
CA LYS A 192 10.65 0.39 -14.48
C LYS A 192 11.04 -0.77 -13.52
N PRO A 193 10.09 -1.43 -12.86
CA PRO A 193 10.41 -2.31 -11.73
C PRO A 193 10.89 -3.71 -12.10
N LYS A 194 10.82 -4.13 -13.38
CA LYS A 194 10.98 -5.54 -13.77
C LYS A 194 12.32 -6.17 -13.39
N THR A 195 13.42 -5.42 -13.44
CA THR A 195 14.76 -5.95 -13.20
C THR A 195 15.18 -5.93 -11.73
N GLN A 196 14.49 -5.19 -10.89
CA GLN A 196 14.88 -4.88 -9.51
C GLN A 196 13.77 -5.19 -8.50
N MET A 197 12.92 -6.19 -8.83
CA MET A 197 11.83 -6.58 -7.94
C MET A 197 12.33 -7.29 -6.69
N PRO A 198 11.83 -6.91 -5.50
CA PRO A 198 12.02 -7.68 -4.27
C PRO A 198 11.51 -9.12 -4.42
N GLU A 199 12.15 -10.06 -3.72
CA GLU A 199 11.73 -11.47 -3.77
C GLU A 199 10.28 -11.68 -3.26
N SER A 200 9.84 -10.88 -2.29
CA SER A 200 8.45 -10.88 -1.82
C SER A 200 7.47 -10.56 -2.95
N LEU A 201 7.75 -9.52 -3.75
CA LEU A 201 6.92 -9.11 -4.88
C LEU A 201 6.89 -10.19 -5.97
N LYS A 202 8.02 -10.84 -6.27
CA LYS A 202 8.06 -11.96 -7.23
C LYS A 202 7.16 -13.13 -6.78
N ARG A 203 7.13 -13.41 -5.47
CA ARG A 203 6.26 -14.43 -4.88
C ARG A 203 4.79 -14.03 -4.95
N ASP A 204 4.49 -12.75 -4.67
CA ASP A 204 3.15 -12.20 -4.77
C ASP A 204 2.62 -12.30 -6.22
N ILE A 205 3.43 -11.90 -7.20
CA ILE A 205 3.05 -12.04 -8.62
C ILE A 205 2.74 -13.50 -8.95
N LYS A 206 3.58 -14.43 -8.51
CA LYS A 206 3.35 -15.87 -8.74
C LYS A 206 2.10 -16.39 -8.04
N ALA A 207 1.72 -15.81 -6.92
CA ALA A 207 0.55 -16.25 -6.13
C ALA A 207 -0.77 -15.68 -6.67
N PHE A 208 -0.77 -14.45 -7.20
CA PHE A 208 -1.99 -13.71 -7.54
C PHE A 208 -2.20 -13.45 -9.02
N TYR A 209 -1.15 -13.61 -9.85
CA TYR A 209 -1.17 -13.37 -11.29
C TYR A 209 -0.50 -14.53 -12.04
N ASN A 210 -0.83 -14.72 -13.29
CA ASN A 210 -0.15 -15.73 -14.11
C ASN A 210 1.26 -15.26 -14.51
N SER A 211 1.40 -13.94 -14.72
CA SER A 211 2.66 -13.32 -15.09
C SER A 211 2.74 -11.87 -14.61
N TYR A 212 3.94 -11.31 -14.66
CA TYR A 212 4.14 -9.87 -14.42
C TYR A 212 3.40 -9.01 -15.45
N ASN A 213 3.33 -9.45 -16.71
CA ASN A 213 2.61 -8.71 -17.73
C ASN A 213 1.10 -8.71 -17.47
N ASP A 214 0.53 -9.81 -16.97
CA ASP A 214 -0.89 -9.86 -16.60
C ASP A 214 -1.19 -8.89 -15.45
N ALA A 215 -0.29 -8.80 -14.46
CA ALA A 215 -0.43 -7.83 -13.39
C ALA A 215 -0.42 -6.37 -13.91
N LEU A 216 0.45 -6.07 -14.88
CA LEU A 216 0.52 -4.74 -15.50
C LEU A 216 -0.71 -4.45 -16.37
N GLU A 217 -1.25 -5.42 -17.10
CA GLU A 217 -2.45 -5.21 -17.91
C GLU A 217 -3.68 -4.98 -17.01
N GLU A 218 -3.87 -5.77 -15.94
CA GLU A 218 -4.93 -5.50 -14.94
C GLU A 218 -4.77 -4.09 -14.36
N ALA A 219 -3.56 -3.72 -13.98
CA ALA A 219 -3.25 -2.41 -13.40
C ALA A 219 -3.49 -1.26 -14.38
N LYS A 220 -3.15 -1.45 -15.66
CA LYS A 220 -3.39 -0.47 -16.71
C LYS A 220 -4.89 -0.24 -16.93
N VAL A 221 -5.67 -1.31 -17.00
CA VAL A 221 -7.13 -1.20 -17.09
C VAL A 221 -7.68 -0.41 -15.89
N ALA A 222 -7.28 -0.75 -14.67
CA ALA A 222 -7.72 -0.05 -13.47
C ALA A 222 -7.30 1.42 -13.47
N LEU A 223 -6.05 1.73 -13.86
CA LEU A 223 -5.53 3.10 -13.92
C LEU A 223 -6.32 3.99 -14.91
N PHE A 224 -6.66 3.46 -16.08
CA PHE A 224 -7.45 4.24 -17.04
C PHE A 224 -8.92 4.34 -16.65
N ALA A 225 -9.46 3.32 -15.97
CA ALA A 225 -10.85 3.32 -15.51
C ALA A 225 -11.13 4.42 -14.46
N VAL A 226 -10.15 4.80 -13.63
CA VAL A 226 -10.35 5.86 -12.63
C VAL A 226 -10.49 7.26 -13.23
N GLY A 227 -10.31 7.41 -14.54
CA GLY A 227 -10.66 8.62 -15.27
C GLY A 227 -12.15 8.76 -15.56
N ASP A 228 -12.97 7.74 -15.29
CA ASP A 228 -14.42 7.77 -15.46
C ASP A 228 -15.10 8.31 -14.19
N PRO A 229 -15.77 9.49 -14.26
CA PRO A 229 -16.45 10.07 -13.11
C PRO A 229 -17.56 9.18 -12.52
N GLU A 230 -18.29 8.42 -13.37
CA GLU A 230 -19.35 7.53 -12.89
C GLU A 230 -18.79 6.35 -12.08
N LEU A 231 -17.61 5.84 -12.48
CA LEU A 231 -16.93 4.81 -11.70
C LEU A 231 -16.50 5.34 -10.33
N ILE A 232 -15.96 6.56 -10.28
CA ILE A 232 -15.52 7.18 -9.02
C ILE A 232 -16.71 7.46 -8.11
N GLU A 233 -17.83 7.96 -8.63
CA GLU A 233 -19.06 8.16 -7.84
C GLU A 233 -19.56 6.84 -7.23
N LYS A 234 -19.63 5.77 -8.02
CA LYS A 234 -19.98 4.42 -7.53
C LYS A 234 -19.01 3.92 -6.46
N ALA A 235 -17.73 4.20 -6.64
CA ALA A 235 -16.70 3.81 -5.67
C ALA A 235 -16.79 4.63 -4.37
N CYS A 236 -17.16 5.91 -4.43
CA CYS A 236 -17.44 6.74 -3.26
C CYS A 236 -18.65 6.20 -2.47
N ASN A 237 -19.76 5.89 -3.13
CA ASN A 237 -20.93 5.29 -2.49
C ASN A 237 -20.57 3.96 -1.80
N LYS A 238 -19.83 3.10 -2.48
CA LYS A 238 -19.34 1.83 -1.92
C LYS A 238 -18.41 2.05 -0.72
N ALA A 239 -17.54 3.06 -0.78
CA ALA A 239 -16.67 3.40 0.35
C ALA A 239 -17.47 3.86 1.56
N HIS A 240 -18.47 4.72 1.36
CA HIS A 240 -19.38 5.17 2.41
C HIS A 240 -20.13 3.99 3.05
N ASP A 241 -20.64 3.05 2.24
CA ASP A 241 -21.31 1.84 2.73
C ASP A 241 -20.37 0.92 3.54
N ILE A 242 -19.09 0.84 3.16
CA ILE A 242 -18.08 0.04 3.87
C ILE A 242 -17.68 0.70 5.18
N LEU A 243 -17.38 2.00 5.15
CA LEU A 243 -16.83 2.71 6.31
C LEU A 243 -17.89 3.10 7.32
N GLN A 244 -19.14 3.30 6.89
CA GLN A 244 -20.24 3.81 7.71
C GLN A 244 -19.89 5.10 8.47
N CYS A 245 -18.98 5.91 7.90
CA CYS A 245 -18.53 7.19 8.45
C CYS A 245 -18.15 8.13 7.32
N GLY A 246 -17.84 9.39 7.64
CA GLY A 246 -17.56 10.41 6.63
C GLY A 246 -18.82 11.09 6.12
N GLU A 247 -18.66 12.01 5.20
CA GLU A 247 -19.72 12.85 4.65
C GLU A 247 -19.76 12.75 3.13
N MET A 248 -20.94 12.40 2.59
CA MET A 248 -21.21 12.45 1.16
C MET A 248 -21.75 13.84 0.82
N LEU A 249 -21.03 14.60 0.00
CA LEU A 249 -21.52 15.85 -0.55
C LEU A 249 -22.32 15.60 -1.82
N GLU A 250 -23.44 16.31 -1.98
CA GLU A 250 -24.36 16.11 -3.10
C GLU A 250 -23.64 16.10 -4.46
N GLY A 251 -23.74 14.96 -5.13
CA GLY A 251 -23.45 14.78 -6.55
C GLY A 251 -22.00 14.38 -6.90
N HIS A 252 -20.97 14.43 -6.01
CA HIS A 252 -19.62 14.17 -6.52
C HIS A 252 -18.45 14.09 -5.52
N SER A 253 -18.65 14.16 -4.20
CA SER A 253 -17.52 14.15 -3.26
C SER A 253 -17.82 13.36 -2.01
N TYR A 254 -16.83 12.59 -1.54
CA TYR A 254 -16.87 11.86 -0.29
C TYR A 254 -15.70 12.29 0.60
N ILE A 255 -16.00 12.80 1.78
CA ILE A 255 -15.00 13.26 2.75
C ILE A 255 -14.90 12.22 3.86
N PHE A 256 -13.69 11.72 4.11
CA PHE A 256 -13.40 10.74 5.16
C PHE A 256 -11.99 10.95 5.70
N HIS A 257 -11.72 10.39 6.89
CA HIS A 257 -10.41 10.50 7.52
C HIS A 257 -9.38 9.61 6.81
N LYS A 258 -8.15 10.11 6.62
CA LYS A 258 -7.07 9.43 5.89
C LYS A 258 -6.71 8.03 6.43
N ASP A 259 -6.94 7.77 7.70
CA ASP A 259 -6.68 6.46 8.31
C ASP A 259 -7.50 5.33 7.67
N TYR A 260 -8.63 5.66 7.03
CA TYR A 260 -9.48 4.69 6.32
C TYR A 260 -9.07 4.45 4.87
N LEU A 261 -7.99 5.09 4.40
CA LEU A 261 -7.55 4.95 3.00
C LEU A 261 -7.28 3.47 2.60
N GLY A 262 -6.86 2.64 3.54
CA GLY A 262 -6.65 1.21 3.31
C GLY A 262 -7.92 0.37 3.16
N ASP A 263 -9.06 0.86 3.64
CA ASP A 263 -10.32 0.13 3.70
C ASP A 263 -11.27 0.45 2.54
N ILE A 264 -11.02 1.55 1.82
CA ILE A 264 -11.81 1.96 0.66
C ILE A 264 -11.48 1.11 -0.59
N PRO A 265 -12.37 1.10 -1.60
CA PRO A 265 -12.14 0.38 -2.86
C PRO A 265 -10.84 0.76 -3.57
N PRO A 266 -10.19 -0.20 -4.27
CA PRO A 266 -8.91 0.05 -4.95
C PRO A 266 -8.99 1.16 -6.00
N GLU A 267 -10.15 1.37 -6.64
CA GLU A 267 -10.37 2.45 -7.60
C GLU A 267 -10.14 3.82 -6.96
N LEU A 268 -10.68 4.06 -5.76
CA LEU A 268 -10.46 5.30 -5.02
C LEU A 268 -9.01 5.43 -4.54
N ARG A 269 -8.40 4.34 -4.11
CA ARG A 269 -6.98 4.34 -3.69
C ARG A 269 -6.07 4.72 -4.85
N ILE A 270 -6.35 4.22 -6.07
CA ILE A 270 -5.61 4.59 -7.28
C ILE A 270 -5.86 6.06 -7.60
N TYR A 271 -7.12 6.51 -7.61
CA TYR A 271 -7.49 7.90 -7.91
C TYR A 271 -6.78 8.90 -6.97
N ILE A 272 -6.90 8.67 -5.65
CA ILE A 272 -6.24 9.48 -4.62
C ILE A 272 -4.71 9.39 -4.76
N GLY A 273 -4.16 8.20 -5.00
CA GLY A 273 -2.74 8.01 -5.19
C GLY A 273 -2.18 8.78 -6.40
N CYS A 274 -2.90 8.84 -7.51
CA CYS A 274 -2.54 9.67 -8.65
C CYS A 274 -2.56 11.16 -8.29
N ALA A 275 -3.59 11.62 -7.57
CA ALA A 275 -3.68 13.00 -7.12
C ALA A 275 -2.52 13.36 -6.17
N THR A 276 -2.21 12.48 -5.21
CA THR A 276 -1.08 12.64 -4.29
C THR A 276 0.26 12.78 -5.02
N GLN A 277 0.45 12.03 -6.12
CA GLN A 277 1.67 12.15 -6.93
C GLN A 277 1.79 13.51 -7.63
N LEU A 278 0.67 14.09 -8.03
CA LEU A 278 0.64 15.38 -8.73
C LEU A 278 0.71 16.59 -7.78
N TYR A 279 -0.02 16.51 -6.68
CA TYR A 279 -0.24 17.68 -5.80
C TYR A 279 0.44 17.55 -4.42
N GLY A 280 0.99 16.39 -4.08
CA GLY A 280 1.43 16.04 -2.73
C GLY A 280 0.29 15.50 -1.85
N ASP A 281 0.63 15.05 -0.65
CA ASP A 281 -0.38 14.66 0.33
C ASP A 281 -1.19 15.91 0.74
N LEU A 282 -2.49 15.83 0.53
CA LEU A 282 -3.42 16.83 1.04
C LEU A 282 -3.70 16.49 2.52
N GLU A 283 -3.56 17.46 3.40
CA GLU A 283 -3.89 17.34 4.82
C GLU A 283 -5.42 17.26 5.03
#